data_4fdb5b2ea32c5bd956cadfe268b20448
#
_entry.id   4fdb5b2ea32c5bd956cadfe268b20448
#
_cell.length_a   1.000
_cell.length_b   1.000
_cell.length_c   1.000
_cell.angle_alpha   90.00
_cell.angle_beta   90.00
_cell.angle_gamma   90.00
#
_symmetry.space_group_name_H-M   'P 1'
#
loop_
_entity.id
_entity.type
_entity.pdbx_description
1 polymer ?
#
loop_
_entity_poly.entity_id
_entity_poly.type
_entity_poly.pdbx_seq_one_letter_code
_entity_poly.pdbx_strand_id
1 'polypeptide(L)'
;LAKQMGSWHLDNQAGLIILYVILGLGTNLFIATGFIRSIPASLEEAARIDGAGTWRIFWRIIFPLMGPINATIAIMTALWAWNDFLLPLIILTNQHDQTIPLAQYVFSSQFATNYPQAFASYLMAMAPVLVVYIFAQKWVVGGVMRGAVK
;
A
#
# COMPACT_ATOMS: atom_id res chain seq x y z
N LEU A 1 -12.84 -22.92 -0.02
CA LEU A 1 -13.80 -21.82 -0.25
C LEU A 1 -13.52 -21.07 -1.57
N ALA A 2 -12.26 -20.73 -1.88
CA ALA A 2 -11.90 -20.03 -3.14
C ALA A 2 -12.22 -20.85 -4.40
N LYS A 3 -12.14 -22.16 -4.33
CA LYS A 3 -12.42 -23.08 -5.45
C LYS A 3 -13.90 -23.18 -5.84
N GLN A 4 -14.81 -22.65 -5.01
CA GLN A 4 -16.27 -22.70 -5.23
C GLN A 4 -16.88 -21.37 -5.69
N MET A 5 -16.12 -20.31 -5.78
CA MET A 5 -16.62 -18.99 -6.18
C MET A 5 -16.59 -18.74 -7.68
N GLY A 6 -17.04 -19.75 -8.49
CA GLY A 6 -17.29 -19.54 -9.91
C GLY A 6 -16.03 -19.16 -10.72
N SER A 7 -16.15 -18.94 -11.99
CA SER A 7 -15.09 -18.70 -12.98
C SER A 7 -14.09 -17.53 -12.73
N TRP A 8 -14.11 -16.91 -11.59
CA TRP A 8 -13.16 -15.89 -11.15
C TRP A 8 -12.03 -16.58 -10.40
N HIS A 9 -10.98 -16.93 -11.09
CA HIS A 9 -9.76 -17.48 -10.49
C HIS A 9 -9.06 -16.38 -9.66
N LEU A 10 -9.50 -16.18 -8.41
CA LEU A 10 -8.90 -15.25 -7.47
C LEU A 10 -7.74 -15.86 -6.66
N ASP A 11 -7.41 -17.12 -6.91
CA ASP A 11 -6.34 -17.87 -6.27
C ASP A 11 -4.94 -17.59 -6.86
N ASN A 12 -4.75 -16.39 -7.35
CA ASN A 12 -3.52 -15.91 -7.96
C ASN A 12 -3.14 -14.51 -7.46
N GLN A 13 -1.98 -14.02 -7.89
CA GLN A 13 -1.48 -12.69 -7.51
C GLN A 13 -2.44 -11.56 -7.91
N ALA A 14 -3.13 -11.66 -9.04
CA ALA A 14 -4.09 -10.63 -9.46
C ALA A 14 -5.29 -10.54 -8.52
N GLY A 15 -5.81 -11.70 -8.08
CA GLY A 15 -6.87 -11.76 -7.07
C GLY A 15 -6.44 -11.16 -5.74
N LEU A 16 -5.22 -11.44 -5.30
CA LEU A 16 -4.65 -10.87 -4.09
C LEU A 16 -4.54 -9.33 -4.19
N ILE A 17 -4.08 -8.80 -5.33
CA ILE A 17 -4.01 -7.35 -5.56
C ILE A 17 -5.39 -6.70 -5.47
N ILE A 18 -6.41 -7.29 -6.10
CA ILE A 18 -7.78 -6.78 -6.04
C ILE A 18 -8.27 -6.72 -4.59
N LEU A 19 -8.02 -7.75 -3.80
CA LEU A 19 -8.39 -7.78 -2.39
C LEU A 19 -7.66 -6.72 -1.58
N TYR A 20 -6.37 -6.51 -1.80
CA TYR A 20 -5.62 -5.45 -1.14
C TYR A 20 -6.15 -4.05 -1.48
N VAL A 21 -6.53 -3.82 -2.74
CA VAL A 21 -7.17 -2.56 -3.14
C VAL A 21 -8.49 -2.36 -2.40
N ILE A 22 -9.35 -3.38 -2.35
CA ILE A 22 -10.65 -3.29 -1.68
C ILE A 22 -10.49 -3.03 -0.18
N LEU A 23 -9.62 -3.79 0.50
CA LEU A 23 -9.40 -3.65 1.94
C LEU A 23 -8.72 -2.32 2.31
N GLY A 24 -7.77 -1.86 1.49
CA GLY A 24 -7.08 -0.60 1.71
C GLY A 24 -7.91 0.64 1.37
N LEU A 25 -8.95 0.49 0.55
CA LEU A 25 -9.69 1.61 -0.02
C LEU A 25 -10.31 2.50 1.06
N GLY A 26 -10.92 1.92 2.09
CA GLY A 26 -11.57 2.67 3.17
C GLY A 26 -10.58 3.57 3.93
N THR A 27 -9.47 3.01 4.37
CA THR A 27 -8.43 3.75 5.11
C THR A 27 -7.77 4.81 4.24
N ASN A 28 -7.43 4.45 3.01
CA ASN A 28 -6.75 5.36 2.08
C ASN A 28 -7.66 6.52 1.67
N LEU A 29 -8.94 6.28 1.44
CA LEU A 29 -9.93 7.34 1.19
C LEU A 29 -10.10 8.25 2.40
N PHE A 30 -10.16 7.69 3.60
CA PHE A 30 -10.26 8.49 4.83
C PHE A 30 -9.06 9.45 4.97
N ILE A 31 -7.84 8.96 4.78
CA ILE A 31 -6.63 9.78 4.84
C ILE A 31 -6.62 10.84 3.74
N ALA A 32 -6.93 10.45 2.49
CA ALA A 32 -6.95 11.36 1.36
C ALA A 32 -7.99 12.47 1.51
N THR A 33 -9.21 12.12 1.93
CA THR A 33 -10.28 13.11 2.15
C THR A 33 -9.98 14.05 3.31
N GLY A 34 -9.35 13.54 4.37
CA GLY A 34 -8.89 14.38 5.48
C GLY A 34 -7.90 15.44 5.02
N PHE A 35 -6.95 15.05 4.16
CA PHE A 35 -5.98 15.99 3.59
C PHE A 35 -6.63 17.00 2.64
N ILE A 36 -7.51 16.56 1.72
CA ILE A 36 -8.20 17.45 0.78
C ILE A 36 -8.95 18.55 1.51
N ARG A 37 -9.59 18.25 2.64
CA ARG A 37 -10.30 19.24 3.47
C ARG A 37 -9.39 20.30 4.09
N SER A 38 -8.08 20.04 4.15
CA SER A 38 -7.11 21.03 4.63
C SER A 38 -6.62 21.99 3.54
N ILE A 39 -6.93 21.72 2.29
CA ILE A 39 -6.59 22.62 1.16
C ILE A 39 -7.55 23.81 1.17
N PRO A 40 -7.03 25.05 1.12
CA PRO A 40 -7.87 26.24 1.12
C PRO A 40 -8.83 26.27 -0.07
N ALA A 41 -10.13 26.47 0.19
CA ALA A 41 -11.16 26.53 -0.85
C ALA A 41 -10.92 27.69 -1.85
N SER A 42 -10.24 28.76 -1.42
CA SER A 42 -9.87 29.89 -2.26
C SER A 42 -9.07 29.50 -3.51
N LEU A 43 -8.29 28.41 -3.46
CA LEU A 43 -7.57 27.90 -4.62
C LEU A 43 -8.52 27.34 -5.70
N GLU A 44 -9.57 26.65 -5.27
CA GLU A 44 -10.58 26.14 -6.19
C GLU A 44 -11.43 27.27 -6.76
N GLU A 45 -11.81 28.25 -5.91
CA GLU A 45 -12.61 29.40 -6.29
C GLU A 45 -11.87 30.27 -7.31
N ALA A 46 -10.59 30.57 -7.08
CA ALA A 46 -9.78 31.30 -8.03
C ALA A 46 -9.69 30.59 -9.39
N ALA A 47 -9.45 29.26 -9.37
CA ALA A 47 -9.36 28.49 -10.60
C ALA A 47 -10.72 28.45 -11.35
N ARG A 48 -11.84 28.45 -10.65
CA ARG A 48 -13.17 28.53 -11.27
C ARG A 48 -13.43 29.89 -11.91
N ILE A 49 -12.98 30.98 -11.28
CA ILE A 49 -13.04 32.33 -11.85
C ILE A 49 -12.21 32.38 -13.15
N ASP A 50 -11.06 31.70 -13.19
CA ASP A 50 -10.21 31.56 -14.38
C ASP A 50 -10.81 30.62 -15.46
N GLY A 51 -12.04 30.13 -15.26
CA GLY A 51 -12.75 29.26 -16.22
C GLY A 51 -12.29 27.80 -16.22
N ALA A 52 -11.57 27.34 -15.18
CA ALA A 52 -11.16 25.96 -15.10
C ALA A 52 -12.33 25.04 -14.69
N GLY A 53 -12.59 24.00 -15.47
CA GLY A 53 -13.54 22.95 -15.12
C GLY A 53 -13.05 22.03 -14.00
N THR A 54 -13.95 21.33 -13.33
CA THR A 54 -13.66 20.47 -12.15
C THR A 54 -12.52 19.47 -12.37
N TRP A 55 -12.46 18.80 -13.52
CA TRP A 55 -11.38 17.87 -13.85
C TRP A 55 -10.02 18.55 -14.00
N ARG A 56 -10.00 19.78 -14.55
CA ARG A 56 -8.77 20.56 -14.66
C ARG A 56 -8.27 21.00 -13.28
N ILE A 57 -9.18 21.44 -12.40
CA ILE A 57 -8.88 21.80 -11.02
C ILE A 57 -8.29 20.59 -10.29
N PHE A 58 -8.93 19.43 -10.37
CA PHE A 58 -8.44 18.22 -9.72
C PHE A 58 -7.02 17.86 -10.18
N TRP A 59 -6.80 17.67 -11.48
CA TRP A 59 -5.53 17.17 -11.98
C TRP A 59 -4.39 18.17 -11.95
N ARG A 60 -4.67 19.48 -12.05
CA ARG A 60 -3.63 20.52 -12.11
C ARG A 60 -3.36 21.21 -10.78
N ILE A 61 -4.31 21.18 -9.84
CA ILE A 61 -4.19 21.91 -8.58
C ILE A 61 -4.24 20.91 -7.41
N ILE A 62 -5.34 20.19 -7.25
CA ILE A 62 -5.56 19.34 -6.06
C ILE A 62 -4.61 18.15 -6.03
N PHE A 63 -4.54 17.38 -7.11
CA PHE A 63 -3.72 16.16 -7.15
C PHE A 63 -2.21 16.42 -6.94
N PRO A 64 -1.58 17.44 -7.56
CA PRO A 64 -0.20 17.81 -7.24
C PRO A 64 0.01 18.24 -5.78
N LEU A 65 -0.94 18.99 -5.20
CA LEU A 65 -0.90 19.38 -3.79
C LEU A 65 -1.00 18.17 -2.85
N MET A 66 -1.69 17.11 -3.27
CA MET A 66 -1.78 15.85 -2.55
C MET A 66 -0.49 15.01 -2.64
N GLY A 67 0.52 15.42 -3.38
CA GLY A 67 1.75 14.65 -3.57
C GLY A 67 2.35 14.06 -2.29
N PRO A 68 2.55 14.84 -1.22
CA PRO A 68 3.13 14.34 0.04
C PRO A 68 2.24 13.28 0.71
N ILE A 69 0.93 13.47 0.72
CA ILE A 69 0.01 12.51 1.35
C ILE A 69 -0.14 11.25 0.51
N ASN A 70 -0.16 11.38 -0.82
CA ASN A 70 -0.18 10.23 -1.72
C ASN A 70 1.07 9.37 -1.56
N ALA A 71 2.25 9.99 -1.40
CA ALA A 71 3.48 9.27 -1.09
C ALA A 71 3.38 8.52 0.24
N THR A 72 2.83 9.14 1.28
CA THR A 72 2.63 8.52 2.59
C THR A 72 1.68 7.32 2.49
N ILE A 73 0.54 7.48 1.83
CA ILE A 73 -0.44 6.40 1.60
C ILE A 73 0.23 5.25 0.84
N ALA A 74 0.96 5.54 -0.22
CA ALA A 74 1.63 4.52 -1.03
C ALA A 74 2.65 3.73 -0.21
N ILE A 75 3.47 4.41 0.60
CA ILE A 75 4.49 3.76 1.45
C ILE A 75 3.82 2.89 2.52
N MET A 76 2.82 3.42 3.22
CA MET A 76 2.10 2.67 4.26
C MET A 76 1.39 1.45 3.69
N THR A 77 0.72 1.60 2.55
CA THR A 77 0.04 0.48 1.88
C THR A 77 1.03 -0.56 1.38
N ALA A 78 2.17 -0.13 0.83
CA ALA A 78 3.22 -1.04 0.38
C ALA A 78 3.83 -1.83 1.54
N LEU A 79 4.12 -1.18 2.67
CA LEU A 79 4.64 -1.85 3.87
C LEU A 79 3.62 -2.81 4.47
N TRP A 80 2.34 -2.43 4.51
CA TRP A 80 1.28 -3.31 4.98
C TRP A 80 1.16 -4.56 4.10
N ALA A 81 1.07 -4.38 2.78
CA ALA A 81 0.97 -5.49 1.83
C ALA A 81 2.22 -6.38 1.82
N TRP A 82 3.42 -5.78 2.01
CA TRP A 82 4.68 -6.52 2.08
C TRP A 82 4.75 -7.45 3.28
N ASN A 83 4.24 -7.01 4.43
CA ASN A 83 4.30 -7.77 5.68
C ASN A 83 3.09 -8.70 5.87
N ASP A 84 2.10 -8.65 4.97
CA ASP A 84 0.92 -9.49 5.12
C ASP A 84 1.23 -10.95 4.82
N PHE A 85 0.83 -11.78 5.77
CA PHE A 85 0.97 -13.22 5.71
C PHE A 85 -0.40 -13.92 5.61
N LEU A 86 -1.39 -13.37 6.31
CA LEU A 86 -2.64 -14.08 6.54
C LEU A 86 -3.50 -14.18 5.27
N LEU A 87 -3.64 -13.06 4.55
CA LEU A 87 -4.45 -13.05 3.34
C LEU A 87 -3.85 -13.92 2.22
N PRO A 88 -2.53 -13.82 1.91
CA PRO A 88 -1.87 -14.74 1.00
C PRO A 88 -2.02 -16.21 1.39
N LEU A 89 -1.94 -16.54 2.67
CA LEU A 89 -2.10 -17.93 3.17
C LEU A 89 -3.48 -18.50 2.85
N ILE A 90 -4.52 -17.67 2.92
CA ILE A 90 -5.90 -18.11 2.66
C ILE A 90 -6.21 -18.16 1.17
N ILE A 91 -5.66 -17.25 0.38
CA ILE A 91 -6.02 -17.05 -1.03
C ILE A 91 -5.13 -17.85 -1.97
N LEU A 92 -3.81 -17.84 -1.76
CA LEU A 92 -2.86 -18.42 -2.69
C LEU A 92 -2.69 -19.92 -2.42
N THR A 93 -3.23 -20.73 -3.31
CA THR A 93 -3.09 -22.20 -3.24
C THR A 93 -1.89 -22.72 -4.02
N ASN A 94 -1.39 -21.94 -4.98
CA ASN A 94 -0.28 -22.33 -5.84
C ASN A 94 1.07 -21.86 -5.24
N GLN A 95 2.04 -22.78 -5.15
CA GLN A 95 3.39 -22.46 -4.63
C GLN A 95 4.14 -21.42 -5.45
N HIS A 96 3.88 -21.32 -6.75
CA HIS A 96 4.52 -20.33 -7.63
C HIS A 96 4.04 -18.90 -7.39
N ASP A 97 2.87 -18.72 -6.78
CA ASP A 97 2.26 -17.41 -6.55
C ASP A 97 2.48 -16.90 -5.12
N GLN A 98 3.22 -17.64 -4.30
CA GLN A 98 3.42 -17.29 -2.89
C GLN A 98 4.16 -15.97 -2.71
N THR A 99 3.69 -15.18 -1.73
CA THR A 99 4.42 -14.00 -1.25
C THR A 99 5.63 -14.42 -0.41
N ILE A 100 6.59 -13.51 -0.23
CA ILE A 100 7.81 -13.78 0.53
C ILE A 100 7.51 -14.23 1.96
N PRO A 101 6.61 -13.55 2.74
CA PRO A 101 6.25 -14.03 4.08
C PRO A 101 5.62 -15.42 4.09
N LEU A 102 4.80 -15.73 3.08
CA LEU A 102 4.18 -17.04 2.97
C LEU A 102 5.20 -18.12 2.62
N ALA A 103 6.12 -17.86 1.70
CA ALA A 103 7.19 -18.78 1.35
C ALA A 103 8.14 -19.05 2.54
N GLN A 104 8.39 -18.04 3.38
CA GLN A 104 9.22 -18.19 4.58
C GLN A 104 8.55 -19.05 5.67
N TYR A 105 7.23 -19.13 5.70
CA TYR A 105 6.50 -19.96 6.65
C TYR A 105 6.86 -21.46 6.53
N VAL A 106 7.23 -21.91 5.32
CA VAL A 106 7.66 -23.31 5.09
C VAL A 106 8.89 -23.64 5.92
N PHE A 107 9.82 -22.70 6.14
CA PHE A 107 11.01 -22.91 6.96
C PHE A 107 10.68 -23.07 8.46
N SER A 108 9.52 -22.57 8.89
CA SER A 108 9.08 -22.64 10.29
C SER A 108 8.23 -23.88 10.59
N SER A 109 7.58 -24.47 9.58
CA SER A 109 6.49 -25.45 9.80
C SER A 109 6.87 -26.89 9.45
N GLN A 110 7.71 -27.16 8.47
CA GLN A 110 7.94 -28.50 7.93
C GLN A 110 9.28 -29.13 8.26
N PHE A 111 10.28 -28.36 8.57
CA PHE A 111 11.61 -28.90 8.87
C PHE A 111 12.11 -28.24 10.14
N ALA A 112 12.01 -28.97 11.22
CA ALA A 112 12.72 -28.64 12.42
C ALA A 112 14.15 -28.25 12.05
N THR A 113 14.41 -26.92 12.07
CA THR A 113 15.70 -26.38 12.44
C THR A 113 16.79 -26.25 11.41
N ASN A 114 16.52 -25.71 10.23
CA ASN A 114 17.66 -25.05 9.56
C ASN A 114 17.63 -23.55 9.87
N TYR A 115 17.86 -23.18 11.15
CA TYR A 115 17.89 -21.78 11.61
C TYR A 115 18.79 -20.88 10.74
N PRO A 116 19.99 -21.28 10.29
CA PRO A 116 20.80 -20.45 9.42
C PRO A 116 20.12 -20.06 8.11
N GLN A 117 19.42 -20.98 7.47
CA GLN A 117 18.69 -20.69 6.22
C GLN A 117 17.46 -19.82 6.46
N ALA A 118 16.73 -20.04 7.53
CA ALA A 118 15.60 -19.21 7.93
C ALA A 118 16.05 -17.76 8.19
N PHE A 119 17.09 -17.56 8.98
CA PHE A 119 17.65 -16.24 9.23
C PHE A 119 18.16 -15.55 7.96
N ALA A 120 18.86 -16.28 7.09
CA ALA A 120 19.32 -15.74 5.82
C ALA A 120 18.15 -15.28 4.95
N SER A 121 17.06 -16.06 4.87
CA SER A 121 15.87 -15.71 4.11
C SER A 121 15.16 -14.46 4.68
N TYR A 122 15.08 -14.33 6.01
CA TYR A 122 14.51 -13.15 6.67
C TYR A 122 15.33 -11.89 6.40
N LEU A 123 16.66 -11.97 6.47
CA LEU A 123 17.53 -10.85 6.13
C LEU A 123 17.40 -10.43 4.67
N MET A 124 17.32 -11.39 3.76
CA MET A 124 17.09 -11.10 2.33
C MET A 124 15.72 -10.45 2.07
N ALA A 125 14.67 -10.90 2.75
CA ALA A 125 13.35 -10.31 2.63
C ALA A 125 13.27 -8.90 3.24
N MET A 126 14.08 -8.62 4.26
CA MET A 126 14.14 -7.32 4.90
C MET A 126 14.91 -6.28 4.06
N ALA A 127 15.88 -6.72 3.25
CA ALA A 127 16.74 -5.83 2.47
C ALA A 127 15.97 -4.87 1.54
N PRO A 128 15.03 -5.30 0.69
CA PRO A 128 14.27 -4.38 -0.17
C PRO A 128 13.42 -3.38 0.61
N VAL A 129 12.86 -3.80 1.76
CA VAL A 129 12.08 -2.90 2.64
C VAL A 129 12.97 -1.82 3.22
N LEU A 130 14.17 -2.17 3.68
CA LEU A 130 15.15 -1.21 4.19
C LEU A 130 15.59 -0.21 3.11
N VAL A 131 15.84 -0.69 1.89
CA VAL A 131 16.18 0.18 0.76
C VAL A 131 15.03 1.17 0.48
N VAL A 132 13.82 0.68 0.35
CA VAL A 132 12.64 1.54 0.15
C VAL A 132 12.49 2.54 1.30
N TYR A 133 12.67 2.11 2.54
CA TYR A 133 12.57 2.97 3.71
C TYR A 133 13.61 4.10 3.70
N ILE A 134 14.88 3.79 3.39
CA ILE A 134 15.96 4.80 3.33
C ILE A 134 15.61 5.92 2.34
N PHE A 135 15.04 5.57 1.18
CA PHE A 135 14.63 6.57 0.19
C PHE A 135 13.32 7.29 0.55
N ALA A 136 12.40 6.57 1.18
CA ALA A 136 11.05 7.05 1.46
C ALA A 136 10.93 7.85 2.77
N GLN A 137 11.85 7.69 3.74
CA GLN A 137 11.77 8.30 5.07
C GLN A 137 11.55 9.81 5.06
N LYS A 138 12.16 10.52 4.10
CA LYS A 138 12.00 11.98 3.96
C LYS A 138 10.57 12.41 3.63
N TRP A 139 9.82 11.59 2.90
CA TRP A 139 8.42 11.87 2.56
C TRP A 139 7.46 11.46 3.67
N VAL A 140 7.77 10.36 4.39
CA VAL A 140 6.99 9.91 5.55
C VAL A 140 7.03 10.98 6.65
N VAL A 141 8.23 11.45 7.00
CA VAL A 141 8.41 12.49 8.03
C VAL A 141 7.72 13.78 7.61
N GLY A 142 7.88 14.21 6.35
CA GLY A 142 7.26 15.43 5.83
C GLY A 142 5.72 15.38 5.80
N GLY A 143 5.13 14.21 5.54
CA GLY A 143 3.67 14.02 5.51
C GLY A 143 3.03 14.03 6.89
N VAL A 144 3.64 13.35 7.86
CA VAL A 144 3.14 13.26 9.25
C VAL A 144 3.26 14.62 9.95
N MET A 145 4.36 15.33 9.77
CA MET A 145 4.58 16.63 10.43
C MET A 145 3.61 17.73 9.98
N ARG A 146 3.22 17.74 8.70
CA ARG A 146 2.24 18.73 8.19
C ARG A 146 0.82 18.45 8.63
N GLY A 147 0.48 17.22 8.98
CA GLY A 147 -0.84 16.86 9.54
C GLY A 147 -0.96 17.09 11.04
N ALA A 148 0.14 17.21 11.76
CA ALA A 148 0.17 17.35 13.22
C ALA A 148 0.28 18.81 13.72
N VAL A 149 0.62 19.77 12.86
CA VAL A 149 0.70 21.19 13.20
C VAL A 149 -0.60 21.85 12.75
N LYS A 150 -1.51 21.99 13.69
CA LYS A 150 -2.61 22.96 13.65
C LYS A 150 -2.25 24.12 14.53
#